data_181a3676cc4dea34cb265e12e4ad0349
#
_entry.id   181a3676cc4dea34cb265e12e4ad0349
#
_cell.length_a   1.000
_cell.length_b   1.000
_cell.length_c   1.000
_cell.angle_alpha   90.00
_cell.angle_beta   90.00
_cell.angle_gamma   90.00
#
_symmetry.space_group_name_H-M   'P 1'
#
loop_
_entity.id
_entity.type
_entity.pdbx_description
1 polymer ?
#
loop_
_entity_poly.entity_id
_entity_poly.type
_entity_poly.pdbx_seq_one_letter_code
_entity_poly.pdbx_strand_id
1 'polypeptide(L)'
;MSALDDAAIHRLYSENSGWLKHWLRMRLGNAADAADLAHDTFLRVMTARSQLPIREPRSYLSAIARSLLIDKVRRRAIEQAYLQALALRPETVEVSPEVRLSIIEMLVAIDSVLDELGARTRDIFLAVQLEGLTYTAAADRFGVSVTTVKNHLIRAMTRCLLLVEA
;
A
#
# COMPACT_ATOMS: atom_id res chain seq x y z
N MET A 1 24.78 -15.27 8.77
CA MET A 1 24.35 -15.74 7.44
C MET A 1 25.34 -16.81 7.03
N SER A 2 24.88 -18.00 6.68
CA SER A 2 25.75 -19.13 6.32
C SER A 2 26.13 -19.03 4.84
N ALA A 3 27.33 -19.50 4.44
CA ALA A 3 27.74 -19.54 3.03
C ALA A 3 26.81 -20.39 2.13
N LEU A 4 26.05 -21.31 2.73
CA LEU A 4 25.01 -22.09 2.06
C LEU A 4 23.77 -21.22 1.75
N ASP A 5 23.43 -20.26 2.60
CA ASP A 5 22.32 -19.33 2.40
C ASP A 5 22.65 -18.35 1.27
N ASP A 6 23.89 -17.84 1.21
CA ASP A 6 24.34 -16.91 0.17
C ASP A 6 24.33 -17.57 -1.21
N ALA A 7 24.77 -18.83 -1.32
CA ALA A 7 24.73 -19.58 -2.57
C ALA A 7 23.30 -19.90 -3.03
N ALA A 8 22.36 -20.14 -2.11
CA ALA A 8 20.96 -20.38 -2.42
C ALA A 8 20.26 -19.09 -2.89
N ILE A 9 20.55 -17.96 -2.25
CA ILE A 9 20.05 -16.64 -2.64
C ILE A 9 20.59 -16.25 -4.01
N HIS A 10 21.88 -16.46 -4.26
CA HIS A 10 22.49 -16.17 -5.56
C HIS A 10 21.84 -16.98 -6.69
N ARG A 11 21.59 -18.26 -6.49
CA ARG A 11 20.88 -19.10 -7.46
C ARG A 11 19.44 -18.62 -7.67
N LEU A 12 18.70 -18.33 -6.60
CA LEU A 12 17.34 -17.81 -6.68
C LEU A 12 17.29 -16.54 -7.54
N TYR A 13 18.24 -15.63 -7.33
CA TYR A 13 18.34 -14.38 -8.09
C TYR A 13 18.70 -14.66 -9.57
N SER A 14 19.78 -15.39 -9.84
CA SER A 14 20.28 -15.62 -11.19
C SER A 14 19.27 -16.35 -12.08
N GLU A 15 18.55 -17.32 -11.52
CA GLU A 15 17.58 -18.14 -12.26
C GLU A 15 16.23 -17.45 -12.47
N ASN A 16 15.86 -16.50 -11.62
CA ASN A 16 14.49 -15.94 -11.61
C ASN A 16 14.44 -14.44 -11.87
N SER A 17 15.53 -13.68 -11.82
CA SER A 17 15.52 -12.22 -11.97
C SER A 17 15.01 -11.76 -13.34
N GLY A 18 15.43 -12.42 -14.41
CA GLY A 18 14.96 -12.11 -15.78
C GLY A 18 13.47 -12.36 -15.94
N TRP A 19 12.99 -13.50 -15.47
CA TRP A 19 11.58 -13.84 -15.49
C TRP A 19 10.74 -12.85 -14.66
N LEU A 20 11.17 -12.52 -13.44
CA LEU A 20 10.44 -11.61 -12.57
C LEU A 20 10.35 -10.20 -13.15
N LYS A 21 11.44 -9.67 -13.71
CA LYS A 21 11.46 -8.38 -14.40
C LYS A 21 10.49 -8.36 -15.59
N HIS A 22 10.48 -9.42 -16.40
CA HIS A 22 9.53 -9.53 -17.52
C HIS A 22 8.09 -9.59 -17.02
N TRP A 23 7.80 -10.41 -16.03
CA TRP A 23 6.48 -10.56 -15.42
C TRP A 23 5.95 -9.24 -14.85
N LEU A 24 6.80 -8.45 -14.18
CA LEU A 24 6.48 -7.11 -13.65
C LEU A 24 6.32 -6.07 -14.77
N ARG A 25 7.18 -6.11 -15.80
CA ARG A 25 7.10 -5.20 -16.94
C ARG A 25 5.76 -5.31 -17.68
N MET A 26 5.24 -6.51 -17.84
CA MET A 26 3.92 -6.74 -18.47
C MET A 26 2.77 -6.11 -17.66
N ARG A 27 2.95 -5.90 -16.37
CA ARG A 27 1.96 -5.31 -15.45
C ARG A 27 2.12 -3.83 -15.21
N LEU A 28 3.35 -3.33 -15.20
CA LEU A 28 3.68 -1.92 -14.94
C LEU A 28 3.78 -1.09 -16.23
N GLY A 29 3.99 -1.75 -17.38
CA GLY A 29 4.17 -1.08 -18.67
C GLY A 29 5.51 -0.35 -18.83
N ASN A 30 6.43 -0.43 -17.84
CA ASN A 30 7.67 0.32 -17.83
C ASN A 30 8.79 -0.53 -17.23
N ALA A 31 9.94 -0.52 -17.90
CA ALA A 31 11.08 -1.39 -17.59
C ALA A 31 11.83 -0.94 -16.32
N ALA A 32 11.95 0.36 -16.08
CA ALA A 32 12.63 0.89 -14.90
C ALA A 32 11.90 0.51 -13.62
N ASP A 33 10.60 0.76 -13.56
CA ASP A 33 9.76 0.37 -12.42
C ASP A 33 9.73 -1.13 -12.19
N ALA A 34 9.74 -1.92 -13.26
CA ALA A 34 9.78 -3.38 -13.15
C ALA A 34 11.12 -3.86 -12.58
N ALA A 35 12.23 -3.23 -12.96
CA ALA A 35 13.54 -3.55 -12.41
C ALA A 35 13.65 -3.20 -10.92
N ASP A 36 13.16 -2.01 -10.53
CA ASP A 36 13.13 -1.56 -9.13
C ASP A 36 12.29 -2.51 -8.27
N LEU A 37 11.07 -2.83 -8.72
CA LEU A 37 10.19 -3.71 -7.96
C LEU A 37 10.71 -5.15 -7.89
N ALA A 38 11.40 -5.63 -8.91
CA ALA A 38 12.09 -6.92 -8.88
C ALA A 38 13.22 -6.90 -7.83
N HIS A 39 14.00 -5.81 -7.78
CA HIS A 39 15.06 -5.64 -6.78
C HIS A 39 14.48 -5.65 -5.36
N ASP A 40 13.44 -4.86 -5.11
CA ASP A 40 12.74 -4.81 -3.81
C ASP A 40 12.18 -6.17 -3.40
N THR A 41 11.66 -6.94 -4.37
CA THR A 41 11.17 -8.30 -4.13
C THR A 41 12.29 -9.20 -3.60
N PHE A 42 13.47 -9.18 -4.23
CA PHE A 42 14.61 -9.96 -3.77
C PHE A 42 15.16 -9.48 -2.43
N LEU A 43 15.22 -8.16 -2.19
CA LEU A 43 15.58 -7.61 -0.88
C LEU A 43 14.63 -8.12 0.22
N ARG A 44 13.33 -8.15 -0.06
CA ARG A 44 12.34 -8.65 0.90
C ARG A 44 12.50 -10.13 1.18
N VAL A 45 12.86 -10.94 0.18
CA VAL A 45 13.19 -12.35 0.37
C VAL A 45 14.41 -12.51 1.27
N MET A 46 15.45 -11.72 1.04
CA MET A 46 16.70 -11.78 1.83
C MET A 46 16.47 -11.38 3.29
N THR A 47 15.60 -10.40 3.55
CA THR A 47 15.30 -9.91 4.90
C THR A 47 14.28 -10.76 5.65
N ALA A 48 13.43 -11.52 4.95
CA ALA A 48 12.33 -12.30 5.54
C ALA A 48 12.76 -13.57 6.29
N ARG A 49 14.07 -13.86 6.44
CA ARG A 49 14.60 -15.09 7.06
C ARG A 49 13.91 -16.37 6.56
N SER A 50 13.58 -16.42 5.28
CA SER A 50 12.92 -17.56 4.66
C SER A 50 13.77 -18.80 4.77
N GLN A 51 13.13 -19.95 5.09
CA GLN A 51 13.83 -21.23 5.04
C GLN A 51 14.18 -21.56 3.59
N LEU A 52 15.45 -21.53 3.26
CA LEU A 52 15.98 -21.99 1.97
C LEU A 52 16.31 -23.49 2.04
N PRO A 53 16.12 -24.26 0.97
CA PRO A 53 15.69 -23.85 -0.37
C PRO A 53 14.15 -23.68 -0.51
N ILE A 54 13.74 -22.71 -1.32
CA ILE A 54 12.32 -22.46 -1.63
C ILE A 54 11.88 -23.50 -2.66
N ARG A 55 10.84 -24.28 -2.36
CA ARG A 55 10.37 -25.36 -3.25
C ARG A 55 9.81 -24.85 -4.58
N GLU A 56 9.07 -23.73 -4.55
CA GLU A 56 8.46 -23.11 -5.72
C GLU A 56 8.85 -21.63 -5.84
N PRO A 57 10.07 -21.34 -6.37
CA PRO A 57 10.62 -19.99 -6.37
C PRO A 57 9.73 -18.96 -7.06
N ARG A 58 9.16 -19.30 -8.22
CA ARG A 58 8.32 -18.36 -8.99
C ARG A 58 7.01 -18.03 -8.28
N SER A 59 6.34 -19.01 -7.69
CA SER A 59 5.14 -18.80 -6.89
C SER A 59 5.41 -17.89 -5.68
N TYR A 60 6.50 -18.16 -4.98
CA TYR A 60 6.92 -17.39 -3.83
C TYR A 60 7.28 -15.94 -4.19
N LEU A 61 8.11 -15.74 -5.22
CA LEU A 61 8.50 -14.42 -5.71
C LEU A 61 7.29 -13.63 -6.24
N SER A 62 6.37 -14.29 -6.97
CA SER A 62 5.18 -13.61 -7.48
C SER A 62 4.22 -13.17 -6.37
N ALA A 63 4.12 -13.91 -5.28
CA ALA A 63 3.30 -13.52 -4.12
C ALA A 63 3.83 -12.23 -3.46
N ILE A 64 5.15 -12.17 -3.22
CA ILE A 64 5.81 -10.98 -2.68
C ILE A 64 5.70 -9.80 -3.65
N ALA A 65 6.02 -10.04 -4.93
CA ALA A 65 5.97 -9.01 -5.96
C ALA A 65 4.58 -8.43 -6.16
N ARG A 66 3.51 -9.24 -6.04
CA ARG A 66 2.11 -8.74 -6.08
C ARG A 66 1.81 -7.78 -4.94
N SER A 67 2.22 -8.10 -3.72
CA SER A 67 2.03 -7.19 -2.58
C SER A 67 2.71 -5.85 -2.85
N LEU A 68 3.99 -5.87 -3.23
CA LEU A 68 4.75 -4.66 -3.55
C LEU A 68 4.17 -3.89 -4.75
N LEU A 69 3.65 -4.59 -5.75
CA LEU A 69 2.99 -3.99 -6.91
C LEU A 69 1.71 -3.24 -6.50
N ILE A 70 0.88 -3.86 -5.68
CA ILE A 70 -0.35 -3.23 -5.15
C ILE A 70 0.01 -1.97 -4.37
N ASP A 71 0.99 -2.03 -3.47
CA ASP A 71 1.45 -0.90 -2.69
C ASP A 71 1.99 0.24 -3.58
N LYS A 72 2.76 -0.08 -4.62
CA LYS A 72 3.28 0.90 -5.59
C LYS A 72 2.16 1.57 -6.40
N VAL A 73 1.19 0.81 -6.88
CA VAL A 73 0.04 1.34 -7.64
C VAL A 73 -0.81 2.24 -6.75
N ARG A 74 -1.09 1.80 -5.51
CA ARG A 74 -1.82 2.57 -4.51
C ARG A 74 -1.14 3.90 -4.22
N ARG A 75 0.16 3.89 -3.93
CA ARG A 75 0.95 5.10 -3.66
C ARG A 75 0.86 6.10 -4.82
N ARG A 76 1.00 5.63 -6.05
CA ARG A 76 0.87 6.48 -7.25
C ARG A 76 -0.52 7.08 -7.41
N ALA A 77 -1.56 6.30 -7.18
CA ALA A 77 -2.94 6.79 -7.26
C ALA A 77 -3.20 7.90 -6.23
N ILE A 78 -2.73 7.73 -4.99
CA ILE A 78 -2.83 8.73 -3.92
C ILE A 78 -2.03 9.98 -4.27
N GLU A 79 -0.80 9.83 -4.76
CA GLU A 79 0.05 10.96 -5.18
C GLU A 79 -0.60 11.78 -6.29
N GLN A 80 -1.14 11.12 -7.31
CA GLN A 80 -1.84 11.79 -8.40
C GLN A 80 -3.10 12.51 -7.90
N ALA A 81 -3.90 11.87 -7.06
CA ALA A 81 -5.10 12.48 -6.48
C ALA A 81 -4.74 13.72 -5.62
N TYR A 82 -3.67 13.65 -4.84
CA TYR A 82 -3.17 14.77 -4.06
C TYR A 82 -2.74 15.94 -4.96
N LEU A 83 -1.98 15.69 -6.01
CA LEU A 83 -1.52 16.71 -6.95
C LEU A 83 -2.69 17.36 -7.70
N GLN A 84 -3.69 16.57 -8.10
CA GLN A 84 -4.91 17.09 -8.71
C GLN A 84 -5.69 17.98 -7.74
N ALA A 85 -5.86 17.56 -6.49
CA ALA A 85 -6.53 18.36 -5.48
C ALA A 85 -5.78 19.66 -5.19
N LEU A 86 -4.46 19.63 -5.18
CA LEU A 86 -3.63 20.82 -4.99
C LEU A 86 -3.78 21.81 -6.15
N ALA A 87 -3.83 21.32 -7.40
CA ALA A 87 -4.00 22.14 -8.59
C ALA A 87 -5.36 22.86 -8.68
N LEU A 88 -6.39 22.35 -7.99
CA LEU A 88 -7.73 22.95 -7.92
C LEU A 88 -7.86 24.05 -6.86
N ARG A 89 -6.84 24.27 -6.02
CA ARG A 89 -6.88 25.34 -5.02
C ARG A 89 -6.64 26.71 -5.65
N PRO A 90 -7.45 27.73 -5.32
CA PRO A 90 -7.33 29.07 -5.89
C PRO A 90 -6.08 29.82 -5.39
N GLU A 91 -5.51 29.42 -4.25
CA GLU A 91 -4.27 29.97 -3.72
C GLU A 91 -3.11 29.00 -3.99
N THR A 92 -2.02 29.50 -4.56
CA THR A 92 -0.79 28.74 -4.70
C THR A 92 -0.13 28.58 -3.35
N VAL A 93 -0.52 27.53 -2.62
CA VAL A 93 0.21 27.12 -1.42
C VAL A 93 1.48 26.43 -1.89
N GLU A 94 2.61 27.14 -1.80
CA GLU A 94 3.92 26.51 -2.00
C GLU A 94 4.19 25.55 -0.85
N VAL A 95 3.95 24.26 -1.12
CA VAL A 95 4.30 23.17 -0.20
C VAL A 95 5.67 22.67 -0.58
N SER A 96 6.62 22.69 0.37
CA SER A 96 7.97 22.17 0.09
C SER A 96 7.92 20.69 -0.32
N PRO A 97 8.90 20.21 -1.10
CA PRO A 97 8.96 18.80 -1.51
C PRO A 97 8.94 17.83 -0.34
N GLU A 98 9.58 18.17 0.77
CA GLU A 98 9.65 17.35 1.99
C GLU A 98 8.29 17.24 2.66
N VAL A 99 7.58 18.36 2.81
CA VAL A 99 6.22 18.39 3.37
C VAL A 99 5.26 17.62 2.48
N ARG A 100 5.39 17.77 1.15
CA ARG A 100 4.60 17.00 0.19
C ARG A 100 4.80 15.50 0.37
N LEU A 101 6.06 15.07 0.47
CA LEU A 101 6.39 13.66 0.69
C LEU A 101 5.75 13.13 1.97
N SER A 102 5.88 13.87 3.08
CA SER A 102 5.28 13.49 4.36
C SER A 102 3.76 13.36 4.30
N ILE A 103 3.08 14.27 3.58
CA ILE A 103 1.62 14.18 3.37
C ILE A 103 1.25 12.92 2.59
N ILE A 104 1.96 12.64 1.50
CA ILE A 104 1.70 11.44 0.68
C ILE A 104 1.93 10.16 1.50
N GLU A 105 3.00 10.10 2.27
CA GLU A 105 3.30 8.95 3.14
C GLU A 105 2.21 8.73 4.19
N MET A 106 1.73 9.80 4.82
CA MET A 106 0.63 9.74 5.77
C MET A 106 -0.67 9.26 5.11
N LEU A 107 -1.02 9.78 3.92
CA LEU A 107 -2.20 9.35 3.18
C LEU A 107 -2.14 7.87 2.80
N VAL A 108 -0.98 7.39 2.35
CA VAL A 108 -0.75 5.97 2.04
C VAL A 108 -0.90 5.11 3.29
N ALA A 109 -0.38 5.55 4.43
CA ALA A 109 -0.49 4.82 5.68
C ALA A 109 -1.94 4.73 6.18
N ILE A 110 -2.70 5.83 6.10
CA ILE A 110 -4.13 5.86 6.44
C ILE A 110 -4.92 4.92 5.52
N ASP A 111 -4.68 4.99 4.20
CA ASP A 111 -5.36 4.14 3.22
C ASP A 111 -5.11 2.65 3.49
N SER A 112 -3.87 2.26 3.80
CA SER A 112 -3.52 0.90 4.20
C SER A 112 -4.25 0.45 5.47
N VAL A 113 -4.29 1.29 6.49
CA VAL A 113 -5.01 0.97 7.75
C VAL A 113 -6.50 0.78 7.50
N LEU A 114 -7.12 1.62 6.68
CA LEU A 114 -8.53 1.49 6.35
C LEU A 114 -8.84 0.20 5.58
N ASP A 115 -7.94 -0.21 4.68
CA ASP A 115 -8.08 -1.48 3.96
C ASP A 115 -7.98 -2.69 4.90
N GLU A 116 -7.04 -2.69 5.87
CA GLU A 116 -6.92 -3.75 6.88
C GLU A 116 -8.18 -3.90 7.74
N LEU A 117 -8.90 -2.80 7.97
CA LEU A 117 -10.16 -2.78 8.72
C LEU A 117 -11.35 -3.32 7.93
N GLY A 118 -11.18 -3.51 6.62
CA GLY A 118 -12.14 -4.05 5.69
C GLY A 118 -13.01 -2.99 5.03
N ALA A 119 -13.48 -3.32 3.82
CA ALA A 119 -14.19 -2.41 2.92
C ALA A 119 -15.35 -1.65 3.59
N ARG A 120 -16.17 -2.35 4.39
CA ARG A 120 -17.32 -1.71 5.06
C ARG A 120 -16.92 -0.63 6.07
N THR A 121 -15.85 -0.86 6.84
CA THR A 121 -15.34 0.14 7.80
C THR A 121 -14.78 1.34 7.04
N ARG A 122 -14.01 1.08 5.98
CA ARG A 122 -13.46 2.10 5.09
C ARG A 122 -14.56 2.97 4.48
N ASP A 123 -15.57 2.36 3.85
CA ASP A 123 -16.65 3.10 3.18
C ASP A 123 -17.44 3.96 4.16
N ILE A 124 -17.79 3.44 5.34
CA ILE A 124 -18.47 4.22 6.39
C ILE A 124 -17.59 5.38 6.87
N PHE A 125 -16.30 5.15 7.08
CA PHE A 125 -15.35 6.17 7.51
C PHE A 125 -15.24 7.30 6.49
N LEU A 126 -15.05 6.97 5.21
CA LEU A 126 -14.94 7.96 4.13
C LEU A 126 -16.24 8.75 3.95
N ALA A 127 -17.39 8.09 3.99
CA ALA A 127 -18.70 8.74 3.86
C ALA A 127 -18.95 9.77 4.96
N VAL A 128 -18.57 9.47 6.20
CA VAL A 128 -18.76 10.41 7.31
C VAL A 128 -17.67 11.49 7.32
N GLN A 129 -16.39 11.14 7.12
CA GLN A 129 -15.29 12.09 7.30
C GLN A 129 -15.03 12.97 6.08
N LEU A 130 -15.22 12.45 4.87
CA LEU A 130 -14.95 13.20 3.63
C LEU A 130 -16.22 13.69 2.93
N GLU A 131 -17.26 12.86 2.86
CA GLU A 131 -18.53 13.27 2.23
C GLU A 131 -19.43 14.08 3.20
N GLY A 132 -19.11 14.09 4.51
CA GLY A 132 -19.83 14.85 5.52
C GLY A 132 -21.20 14.27 5.88
N LEU A 133 -21.44 12.97 5.66
CA LEU A 133 -22.70 12.35 6.03
C LEU A 133 -22.88 12.36 7.56
N THR A 134 -24.12 12.63 7.98
CA THR A 134 -24.50 12.40 9.38
C THR A 134 -24.50 10.91 9.72
N TYR A 135 -24.38 10.55 10.98
CA TYR A 135 -24.39 9.14 11.40
C TYR A 135 -25.71 8.43 11.03
N THR A 136 -26.83 9.16 11.06
CA THR A 136 -28.13 8.66 10.63
C THR A 136 -28.15 8.39 9.13
N ALA A 137 -27.72 9.37 8.32
CA ALA A 137 -27.64 9.20 6.87
C ALA A 137 -26.69 8.07 6.45
N ALA A 138 -25.54 7.91 7.15
CA ALA A 138 -24.64 6.80 6.93
C ALA A 138 -25.27 5.46 7.34
N ALA A 139 -25.99 5.41 8.47
CA ALA A 139 -26.72 4.22 8.90
C ALA A 139 -27.74 3.76 7.85
N ASP A 140 -28.52 4.69 7.31
CA ASP A 140 -29.51 4.43 6.25
C ASP A 140 -28.83 3.97 4.96
N ARG A 141 -27.77 4.68 4.51
CA ARG A 141 -27.02 4.35 3.27
C ARG A 141 -26.41 2.95 3.30
N PHE A 142 -25.85 2.56 4.44
CA PHE A 142 -25.15 1.28 4.57
C PHE A 142 -26.01 0.16 5.17
N GLY A 143 -27.27 0.43 5.50
CA GLY A 143 -28.20 -0.57 6.05
C GLY A 143 -27.75 -1.11 7.41
N VAL A 144 -27.26 -0.24 8.30
CA VAL A 144 -26.80 -0.57 9.64
C VAL A 144 -27.40 0.34 10.70
N SER A 145 -27.23 0.02 11.98
CA SER A 145 -27.65 0.92 13.06
C SER A 145 -26.67 2.10 13.23
N VAL A 146 -27.13 3.21 13.77
CA VAL A 146 -26.26 4.35 14.15
C VAL A 146 -25.16 3.93 15.11
N THR A 147 -25.45 3.01 16.02
CA THR A 147 -24.45 2.43 16.93
C THR A 147 -23.36 1.68 16.17
N THR A 148 -23.73 0.93 15.14
CA THR A 148 -22.78 0.23 14.25
C THR A 148 -21.90 1.22 13.51
N VAL A 149 -22.46 2.33 12.98
CA VAL A 149 -21.68 3.41 12.34
C VAL A 149 -20.64 3.97 13.33
N LYS A 150 -21.07 4.31 14.56
CA LYS A 150 -20.15 4.82 15.60
C LYS A 150 -19.02 3.83 15.91
N ASN A 151 -19.32 2.54 16.00
CA ASN A 151 -18.32 1.51 16.28
C ASN A 151 -17.27 1.39 15.15
N HIS A 152 -17.71 1.47 13.88
CA HIS A 152 -16.79 1.51 12.73
C HIS A 152 -15.90 2.76 12.76
N LEU A 153 -16.47 3.92 13.07
CA LEU A 153 -15.72 5.17 13.16
C LEU A 153 -14.68 5.14 14.29
N ILE A 154 -15.08 4.72 15.50
CA ILE A 154 -14.16 4.62 16.64
C ILE A 154 -12.99 3.68 16.28
N ARG A 155 -13.28 2.53 15.69
CA ARG A 155 -12.26 1.56 15.28
C ARG A 155 -11.29 2.14 14.25
N ALA A 156 -11.81 2.85 13.24
CA ALA A 156 -10.99 3.48 12.21
C ALA A 156 -10.16 4.64 12.79
N MET A 157 -10.78 5.54 13.56
CA MET A 157 -10.10 6.66 14.18
C MET A 157 -8.98 6.22 15.12
N THR A 158 -9.24 5.22 15.98
CA THR A 158 -8.21 4.69 16.89
C THR A 158 -7.00 4.16 16.13
N ARG A 159 -7.23 3.41 15.03
CA ARG A 159 -6.12 2.88 14.21
C ARG A 159 -5.36 3.99 13.48
N CYS A 160 -6.05 5.01 12.98
CA CYS A 160 -5.40 6.15 12.34
C CYS A 160 -4.60 7.00 13.32
N LEU A 161 -5.09 7.21 14.55
CA LEU A 161 -4.37 7.96 15.58
C LEU A 161 -3.05 7.27 15.99
N LEU A 162 -3.04 5.94 16.05
CA LEU A 162 -1.81 5.17 16.34
C LEU A 162 -0.73 5.34 15.27
N LEU A 163 -1.06 5.77 14.04
CA LEU A 163 -0.07 6.10 13.02
C LEU A 163 0.68 7.40 13.32
N VAL A 164 0.06 8.32 14.05
CA VAL A 164 0.66 9.64 14.36
C VAL A 164 1.61 9.54 15.56
N GLU A 165 1.40 8.55 16.41
CA GLU A 165 2.20 8.32 17.63
C GLU A 165 3.42 7.40 17.40
N ALA A 166 3.54 6.78 16.22
CA ALA A 166 4.60 5.83 15.88
C ALA A 166 5.74 6.51 15.11
#